data_b3d609ef71e07f0d7f864e5d71112a8f
#
_entry.id   b3d609ef71e07f0d7f864e5d71112a8f
#
_cell.length_a   1.000
_cell.length_b   1.000
_cell.length_c   1.000
_cell.angle_alpha   90.00
_cell.angle_beta   90.00
_cell.angle_gamma   90.00
#
_symmetry.space_group_name_H-M   'P 1'
#
loop_
_entity.id
_entity.type
_entity.pdbx_description
1 polymer ?
#
loop_
_entity_poly.entity_id
_entity_poly.type
_entity_poly.pdbx_seq_one_letter_code
_entity_poly.pdbx_strand_id
1 'polypeptide(L)'
;ILNPCKPFMDLWYRVSEQLPGFKLHIVPFEDDHEGILREIAALGEKFDFLIGACDSRQWLDRCNFLPLGVYRHCVAVPREHPLARKTKLTIQDLYGQTLMMVKRGDSPTVDRVRDYVEKHPAIAIEDTPQFYDMEVFNRCVQTRNPLMSLECWGEVHPALVTLPVDWPFTIPYGILY
;
A
#
# COMPACT_ATOMS: atom_id res chain seq x y z
N ILE A 1 -11.47 4.50 3.31
CA ILE A 1 -10.84 3.56 4.26
C ILE A 1 -10.17 2.49 3.44
N LEU A 2 -8.89 2.66 3.23
CA LEU A 2 -8.04 1.59 2.73
C LEU A 2 -8.05 0.50 3.80
N ASN A 3 -8.33 -0.74 3.45
CA ASN A 3 -8.45 -1.81 4.44
C ASN A 3 -7.11 -2.57 4.63
N PRO A 4 -6.08 -1.98 5.24
CA PRO A 4 -4.87 -2.69 5.62
C PRO A 4 -5.12 -3.60 6.84
N CYS A 5 -6.27 -3.43 7.52
CA CYS A 5 -6.63 -4.22 8.69
C CYS A 5 -7.01 -5.66 8.36
N LYS A 6 -7.44 -5.98 7.13
CA LYS A 6 -7.92 -7.33 6.81
C LYS A 6 -6.92 -8.43 7.15
N PRO A 7 -5.64 -8.38 6.73
CA PRO A 7 -4.67 -9.41 7.08
C PRO A 7 -4.43 -9.54 8.58
N PHE A 8 -4.47 -8.42 9.31
CA PHE A 8 -4.35 -8.46 10.76
C PHE A 8 -5.60 -9.05 11.41
N MET A 9 -6.80 -8.69 10.93
CA MET A 9 -8.04 -9.28 11.41
C MET A 9 -8.06 -10.79 11.19
N ASP A 10 -7.62 -11.25 10.02
CA ASP A 10 -7.49 -12.68 9.73
C ASP A 10 -6.51 -13.36 10.71
N LEU A 11 -5.41 -12.72 11.05
CA LEU A 11 -4.46 -13.20 12.05
C LEU A 11 -5.10 -13.20 13.46
N TRP A 12 -5.74 -12.10 13.84
CA TRP A 12 -6.40 -11.97 15.15
C TRP A 12 -7.43 -13.05 15.37
N TYR A 13 -8.31 -13.31 14.40
CA TYR A 13 -9.31 -14.36 14.50
C TYR A 13 -8.72 -15.75 14.72
N ARG A 14 -7.54 -16.03 14.21
CA ARG A 14 -6.86 -17.33 14.42
C ARG A 14 -6.29 -17.50 15.82
N VAL A 15 -5.91 -16.41 16.48
CA VAL A 15 -5.21 -16.45 17.77
C VAL A 15 -6.08 -15.98 18.94
N SER A 16 -7.20 -15.31 18.71
CA SER A 16 -8.03 -14.67 19.73
C SER A 16 -8.57 -15.67 20.77
N GLU A 17 -8.89 -16.89 20.36
CA GLU A 17 -9.33 -17.94 21.28
C GLU A 17 -8.25 -18.35 22.29
N GLN A 18 -6.97 -18.18 21.92
CA GLN A 18 -5.82 -18.46 22.79
C GLN A 18 -5.50 -17.29 23.73
N LEU A 19 -6.16 -16.14 23.53
CA LEU A 19 -5.94 -14.89 24.26
C LEU A 19 -7.23 -14.34 24.88
N PRO A 20 -7.91 -15.13 25.76
CA PRO A 20 -9.26 -14.79 26.26
C PRO A 20 -9.31 -13.51 27.10
N GLY A 21 -8.16 -13.03 27.59
CA GLY A 21 -8.05 -11.78 28.37
C GLY A 21 -7.87 -10.52 27.51
N PHE A 22 -7.70 -10.66 26.20
CA PHE A 22 -7.46 -9.53 25.30
C PHE A 22 -8.69 -9.20 24.47
N LYS A 23 -8.96 -7.90 24.31
CA LYS A 23 -10.00 -7.38 23.42
C LYS A 23 -9.37 -6.47 22.40
N LEU A 24 -9.68 -6.68 21.12
CA LEU A 24 -9.25 -5.79 20.05
C LEU A 24 -10.28 -4.67 19.86
N HIS A 25 -9.84 -3.43 20.01
CA HIS A 25 -10.62 -2.24 19.68
C HIS A 25 -10.03 -1.59 18.43
N ILE A 26 -10.84 -1.48 17.37
CA ILE A 26 -10.43 -0.80 16.15
C ILE A 26 -10.91 0.65 16.22
N VAL A 27 -9.96 1.57 16.13
CA VAL A 27 -10.24 3.00 16.17
C VAL A 27 -10.03 3.59 14.78
N PRO A 28 -11.07 4.18 14.16
CA PRO A 28 -10.91 4.86 12.89
C PRO A 28 -10.15 6.18 13.07
N PHE A 29 -9.36 6.54 12.08
CA PHE A 29 -8.68 7.83 12.00
C PHE A 29 -8.78 8.41 10.58
N GLU A 30 -8.43 9.68 10.42
CA GLU A 30 -8.34 10.32 9.09
C GLU A 30 -7.11 9.83 8.35
N ASP A 31 -7.34 9.17 7.21
CA ASP A 31 -6.32 8.53 6.40
C ASP A 31 -5.73 9.53 5.40
N ASP A 32 -5.12 10.58 5.95
CA ASP A 32 -4.33 11.55 5.21
C ASP A 32 -2.92 11.68 5.81
N HIS A 33 -2.03 12.39 5.12
CA HIS A 33 -0.63 12.49 5.53
C HIS A 33 -0.45 13.11 6.93
N GLU A 34 -1.21 14.15 7.24
CA GLU A 34 -1.12 14.81 8.56
C GLU A 34 -1.80 13.97 9.63
N GLY A 35 -2.92 13.33 9.30
CA GLY A 35 -3.65 12.43 10.17
C GLY A 35 -2.79 11.31 10.68
N ILE A 36 -2.15 10.56 9.77
CA ILE A 36 -1.29 9.42 10.16
C ILE A 36 -0.10 9.84 11.02
N LEU A 37 0.51 10.99 10.76
CA LEU A 37 1.62 11.48 11.58
C LEU A 37 1.16 11.89 12.99
N ARG A 38 -0.06 12.45 13.11
CA ARG A 38 -0.69 12.73 14.42
C ARG A 38 -0.96 11.44 15.19
N GLU A 39 -1.48 10.41 14.51
CA GLU A 39 -1.79 9.12 15.15
C GLU A 39 -0.49 8.38 15.58
N ILE A 40 0.56 8.43 14.77
CA ILE A 40 1.87 7.90 15.15
C ILE A 40 2.43 8.64 16.40
N ALA A 41 2.26 9.96 16.45
CA ALA A 41 2.67 10.75 17.63
C ALA A 41 1.83 10.45 18.88
N ALA A 42 0.63 9.90 18.73
CA ALA A 42 -0.27 9.53 19.82
C ALA A 42 -0.18 8.03 20.23
N LEU A 43 0.77 7.28 19.63
CA LEU A 43 1.03 5.89 20.02
C LEU A 43 1.45 5.81 21.51
N GLY A 44 0.87 4.84 22.22
CA GLY A 44 1.05 4.67 23.65
C GLY A 44 0.17 5.57 24.53
N GLU A 45 -0.49 6.60 23.97
CA GLU A 45 -1.45 7.45 24.69
C GLU A 45 -2.88 7.18 24.26
N LYS A 46 -3.16 7.25 22.98
CA LYS A 46 -4.49 7.11 22.37
C LYS A 46 -4.72 5.72 21.78
N PHE A 47 -3.68 5.10 21.29
CA PHE A 47 -3.66 3.75 20.70
C PHE A 47 -2.47 2.97 21.23
N ASP A 48 -2.64 1.66 21.38
CA ASP A 48 -1.53 0.78 21.75
C ASP A 48 -0.59 0.58 20.56
N PHE A 49 -1.15 0.48 19.34
CA PHE A 49 -0.38 0.26 18.11
C PHE A 49 -1.17 0.63 16.86
N LEU A 50 -0.43 0.82 15.79
CA LEU A 50 -0.95 1.00 14.43
C LEU A 50 -0.39 -0.12 13.54
N ILE A 51 -1.22 -0.63 12.61
CA ILE A 51 -0.79 -1.67 11.67
C ILE A 51 -0.81 -1.12 10.25
N GLY A 52 0.28 -1.32 9.52
CA GLY A 52 0.37 -0.87 8.14
C GLY A 52 1.57 -1.43 7.40
N ALA A 53 1.54 -1.24 6.09
CA ALA A 53 2.72 -1.40 5.25
C ALA A 53 3.59 -0.16 5.44
N CYS A 54 4.80 -0.34 5.93
CA CYS A 54 5.64 0.79 6.30
C CYS A 54 7.12 0.50 6.11
N ASP A 55 7.75 1.35 5.31
CA ASP A 55 9.18 1.63 5.35
C ASP A 55 9.43 3.15 5.18
N SER A 56 8.42 3.96 5.53
CA SER A 56 8.52 5.41 5.57
C SER A 56 9.55 5.83 6.61
N ARG A 57 10.54 6.61 6.20
CA ARG A 57 11.54 7.18 7.10
C ARG A 57 10.91 8.10 8.12
N GLN A 58 9.93 8.91 7.70
CA GLN A 58 9.22 9.84 8.59
C GLN A 58 8.49 9.12 9.72
N TRP A 59 7.97 7.92 9.47
CA TRP A 59 7.30 7.14 10.49
C TRP A 59 8.30 6.46 11.42
N LEU A 60 9.29 5.79 10.84
CA LEU A 60 10.29 5.02 11.60
C LEU A 60 11.19 5.90 12.48
N ASP A 61 11.28 7.20 12.18
CA ASP A 61 11.95 8.18 13.04
C ASP A 61 11.11 8.55 14.29
N ARG A 62 9.83 8.15 14.34
CA ARG A 62 8.88 8.56 15.40
C ARG A 62 8.34 7.41 16.24
N CYS A 63 8.46 6.18 15.80
CA CYS A 63 7.93 5.01 16.51
C CYS A 63 8.80 3.78 16.25
N ASN A 64 8.59 2.76 17.08
CA ASN A 64 9.18 1.45 16.84
C ASN A 64 8.35 0.68 15.80
N PHE A 65 8.99 -0.29 15.14
CA PHE A 65 8.35 -1.13 14.15
C PHE A 65 8.67 -2.61 14.38
N LEU A 66 7.64 -3.41 14.55
CA LEU A 66 7.72 -4.87 14.62
C LEU A 66 7.23 -5.46 13.29
N PRO A 67 8.13 -5.98 12.43
CA PRO A 67 7.73 -6.56 11.16
C PRO A 67 6.95 -7.87 11.38
N LEU A 68 5.82 -8.03 10.69
CA LEU A 68 5.01 -9.24 10.65
C LEU A 68 5.16 -10.01 9.33
N GLY A 69 5.58 -9.34 8.27
CA GLY A 69 5.76 -9.93 6.95
C GLY A 69 6.03 -8.87 5.88
N VAL A 70 5.78 -9.26 4.64
CA VAL A 70 5.95 -8.38 3.48
C VAL A 70 4.75 -8.48 2.57
N TYR A 71 4.40 -7.37 1.89
CA TYR A 71 3.47 -7.34 0.77
C TYR A 71 4.22 -7.13 -0.53
N ARG A 72 3.76 -7.79 -1.59
CA ARG A 72 4.28 -7.57 -2.94
C ARG A 72 3.76 -6.25 -3.50
N HIS A 73 4.65 -5.52 -4.17
CA HIS A 73 4.23 -4.44 -5.05
C HIS A 73 3.52 -5.02 -6.27
N CYS A 74 2.35 -4.48 -6.56
CA CYS A 74 1.45 -4.87 -7.64
C CYS A 74 1.12 -3.65 -8.50
N VAL A 75 0.33 -3.86 -9.54
CA VAL A 75 -0.23 -2.78 -10.35
C VAL A 75 -1.75 -2.93 -10.38
N ALA A 76 -2.45 -1.89 -9.98
CA ALA A 76 -3.91 -1.79 -10.12
C ALA A 76 -4.25 -1.12 -11.44
N VAL A 77 -5.29 -1.65 -12.10
CA VAL A 77 -5.84 -1.09 -13.34
C VAL A 77 -7.36 -1.11 -13.29
N PRO A 78 -8.07 -0.23 -14.00
CA PRO A 78 -9.50 -0.33 -14.16
C PRO A 78 -9.93 -1.69 -14.74
N ARG A 79 -11.06 -2.21 -14.29
CA ARG A 79 -11.58 -3.52 -14.77
C ARG A 79 -11.75 -3.60 -16.29
N GLU A 80 -12.00 -2.46 -16.93
CA GLU A 80 -12.14 -2.34 -18.39
C GLU A 80 -10.80 -2.16 -19.12
N HIS A 81 -9.70 -1.99 -18.38
CA HIS A 81 -8.38 -1.82 -18.98
C HIS A 81 -7.92 -3.12 -19.66
N PRO A 82 -7.25 -3.07 -20.83
CA PRO A 82 -6.77 -4.29 -21.51
C PRO A 82 -5.93 -5.21 -20.62
N LEU A 83 -5.11 -4.64 -19.74
CA LEU A 83 -4.27 -5.40 -18.81
C LEU A 83 -5.08 -6.17 -17.76
N ALA A 84 -6.32 -5.77 -17.44
CA ALA A 84 -7.17 -6.46 -16.47
C ALA A 84 -7.51 -7.91 -16.85
N ARG A 85 -7.31 -8.28 -18.12
CA ARG A 85 -7.52 -9.65 -18.61
C ARG A 85 -6.36 -10.60 -18.31
N LYS A 86 -5.24 -10.07 -17.82
CA LYS A 86 -4.06 -10.85 -17.45
C LYS A 86 -4.16 -11.30 -16.00
N THR A 87 -3.50 -12.41 -15.70
CA THR A 87 -3.37 -12.93 -14.33
C THR A 87 -2.08 -12.43 -13.65
N LYS A 88 -1.11 -12.02 -14.45
CA LYS A 88 0.19 -11.49 -14.02
C LYS A 88 0.72 -10.55 -15.11
N LEU A 89 1.38 -9.48 -14.71
CA LEU A 89 2.03 -8.53 -15.60
C LEU A 89 3.55 -8.77 -15.64
N THR A 90 4.14 -8.42 -16.76
CA THR A 90 5.58 -8.19 -16.91
C THR A 90 5.84 -6.69 -17.05
N ILE A 91 7.09 -6.26 -16.92
CA ILE A 91 7.42 -4.84 -17.11
C ILE A 91 7.11 -4.38 -18.55
N GLN A 92 7.22 -5.26 -19.55
CA GLN A 92 6.90 -4.97 -20.95
C GLN A 92 5.41 -4.68 -21.16
N ASP A 93 4.54 -5.24 -20.33
CA ASP A 93 3.10 -4.96 -20.40
C ASP A 93 2.77 -3.51 -20.05
N LEU A 94 3.65 -2.83 -19.35
CA LEU A 94 3.53 -1.42 -18.99
C LEU A 94 4.10 -0.47 -20.03
N TYR A 95 4.72 -0.95 -21.10
CA TYR A 95 5.25 -0.10 -22.17
C TYR A 95 4.12 0.68 -22.85
N GLY A 96 4.36 1.98 -23.08
CA GLY A 96 3.37 2.90 -23.61
C GLY A 96 2.32 3.36 -22.59
N GLN A 97 2.41 2.92 -21.33
CA GLN A 97 1.53 3.35 -20.24
C GLN A 97 2.15 4.50 -19.45
N THR A 98 1.29 5.25 -18.77
CA THR A 98 1.68 6.19 -17.71
C THR A 98 1.43 5.53 -16.36
N LEU A 99 2.47 5.08 -15.68
CA LEU A 99 2.35 4.43 -14.37
C LEU A 99 2.30 5.48 -13.25
N MET A 100 1.19 5.54 -12.54
CA MET A 100 1.04 6.37 -11.35
C MET A 100 1.81 5.73 -10.20
N MET A 101 2.73 6.48 -9.58
CA MET A 101 3.61 5.99 -8.51
C MET A 101 3.78 7.06 -7.44
N VAL A 102 3.93 6.63 -6.20
CA VAL A 102 4.34 7.52 -5.09
C VAL A 102 5.63 8.27 -5.45
N LYS A 103 5.64 9.58 -5.20
CA LYS A 103 6.85 10.40 -5.40
C LYS A 103 8.00 9.91 -4.53
N ARG A 104 9.23 10.15 -4.99
CA ARG A 104 10.46 9.75 -4.29
C ARG A 104 10.63 10.42 -2.93
N GLY A 105 11.41 9.76 -2.08
CA GLY A 105 12.14 10.35 -0.97
C GLY A 105 11.77 9.88 0.43
N ASP A 106 10.66 9.17 0.60
CA ASP A 106 10.23 8.69 1.92
C ASP A 106 10.41 7.17 2.09
N SER A 107 9.99 6.38 1.11
CA SER A 107 10.03 4.92 1.16
C SER A 107 11.18 4.35 0.32
N PRO A 108 12.23 3.76 0.94
CA PRO A 108 13.31 3.12 0.20
C PRO A 108 12.85 1.98 -0.71
N THR A 109 11.81 1.23 -0.36
CA THR A 109 11.30 0.15 -1.24
C THR A 109 10.60 0.72 -2.45
N VAL A 110 9.78 1.76 -2.30
CA VAL A 110 9.14 2.46 -3.41
C VAL A 110 10.19 3.09 -4.33
N ASP A 111 11.22 3.73 -3.76
CA ASP A 111 12.30 4.33 -4.53
C ASP A 111 13.04 3.28 -5.39
N ARG A 112 13.27 2.06 -4.88
CA ARG A 112 13.86 0.96 -5.65
C ARG A 112 12.97 0.47 -6.80
N VAL A 113 11.65 0.38 -6.58
CA VAL A 113 10.71 0.06 -7.66
C VAL A 113 10.78 1.13 -8.74
N ARG A 114 10.82 2.39 -8.34
CA ARG A 114 10.91 3.53 -9.23
C ARG A 114 12.21 3.55 -10.04
N ASP A 115 13.36 3.29 -9.39
CA ASP A 115 14.65 3.14 -10.06
C ASP A 115 14.65 2.03 -11.11
N TYR A 116 13.90 0.96 -10.86
CA TYR A 116 13.73 -0.12 -11.82
C TYR A 116 12.86 0.31 -13.01
N VAL A 117 11.70 0.93 -12.75
CA VAL A 117 10.79 1.40 -13.81
C VAL A 117 11.45 2.46 -14.69
N GLU A 118 12.22 3.37 -14.12
CA GLU A 118 12.94 4.44 -14.87
C GLU A 118 14.00 3.92 -15.85
N LYS A 119 14.48 2.68 -15.68
CA LYS A 119 15.32 2.02 -16.68
C LYS A 119 14.57 1.61 -17.95
N HIS A 120 13.24 1.74 -17.94
CA HIS A 120 12.35 1.41 -19.05
C HIS A 120 11.71 2.68 -19.62
N PRO A 121 12.37 3.43 -20.52
CA PRO A 121 11.92 4.74 -20.99
C PRO A 121 10.59 4.69 -21.77
N ALA A 122 10.12 3.50 -22.12
CA ALA A 122 8.79 3.29 -22.71
C ALA A 122 7.65 3.41 -21.70
N ILE A 123 7.93 3.57 -20.40
CA ILE A 123 6.94 3.79 -19.35
C ILE A 123 7.06 5.24 -18.87
N ALA A 124 6.00 6.02 -19.02
CA ALA A 124 5.92 7.32 -18.37
C ALA A 124 5.58 7.15 -16.88
N ILE A 125 6.11 8.00 -16.01
CA ILE A 125 5.79 8.00 -14.58
C ILE A 125 5.04 9.28 -14.24
N GLU A 126 3.92 9.12 -13.55
CA GLU A 126 3.12 10.19 -12.97
C GLU A 126 3.22 10.12 -11.46
N ASP A 127 3.65 11.22 -10.82
CA ASP A 127 3.75 11.29 -9.37
C ASP A 127 2.37 11.35 -8.70
N THR A 128 2.18 10.48 -7.71
CA THR A 128 1.08 10.58 -6.75
C THR A 128 1.58 11.19 -5.43
N PRO A 129 0.66 11.64 -4.56
CA PRO A 129 1.02 11.95 -3.17
C PRO A 129 1.72 10.77 -2.50
N GLN A 130 2.45 11.05 -1.40
CA GLN A 130 3.13 10.02 -0.60
C GLN A 130 2.15 9.07 0.09
N PHE A 131 0.92 9.52 0.29
CA PHE A 131 -0.19 8.77 0.87
C PHE A 131 -1.22 8.47 -0.19
N TYR A 132 -1.71 7.23 -0.20
CA TYR A 132 -2.83 6.82 -1.02
C TYR A 132 -4.12 6.93 -0.21
N ASP A 133 -4.89 7.94 -0.52
CA ASP A 133 -6.29 8.07 -0.15
C ASP A 133 -7.20 7.51 -1.27
N MET A 134 -8.49 7.58 -1.08
CA MET A 134 -9.46 7.12 -2.08
C MET A 134 -9.39 7.93 -3.38
N GLU A 135 -8.93 9.19 -3.32
CA GLU A 135 -8.81 10.06 -4.50
C GLU A 135 -7.76 9.53 -5.49
N VAL A 136 -6.66 8.97 -5.00
CA VAL A 136 -5.64 8.34 -5.87
C VAL A 136 -6.23 7.16 -6.64
N PHE A 137 -7.06 6.33 -6.01
CA PHE A 137 -7.72 5.20 -6.68
C PHE A 137 -8.79 5.68 -7.66
N ASN A 138 -9.59 6.69 -7.30
CA ASN A 138 -10.54 7.33 -8.20
C ASN A 138 -9.85 7.91 -9.45
N ARG A 139 -8.71 8.57 -9.27
CA ARG A 139 -7.91 9.13 -10.37
C ARG A 139 -7.40 8.03 -11.30
N CYS A 140 -6.95 6.89 -10.78
CA CYS A 140 -6.58 5.72 -11.60
C CYS A 140 -7.75 5.28 -12.49
N VAL A 141 -8.98 5.22 -11.95
CA VAL A 141 -10.18 4.88 -12.73
C VAL A 141 -10.46 5.93 -13.80
N GLN A 142 -10.40 7.21 -13.47
CA GLN A 142 -10.74 8.33 -14.35
C GLN A 142 -9.73 8.48 -15.51
N THR A 143 -8.43 8.40 -15.19
CA THR A 143 -7.35 8.57 -16.18
C THR A 143 -7.10 7.30 -16.98
N ARG A 144 -7.50 6.14 -16.47
CA ARG A 144 -7.16 4.80 -16.95
C ARG A 144 -5.67 4.50 -16.88
N ASN A 145 -4.88 5.29 -16.16
CA ASN A 145 -3.48 5.03 -15.95
C ASN A 145 -3.29 3.91 -14.93
N PRO A 146 -2.43 2.91 -15.19
CA PRO A 146 -2.04 1.93 -14.17
C PRO A 146 -1.50 2.61 -12.91
N LEU A 147 -1.85 2.07 -11.75
CA LEU A 147 -1.43 2.58 -10.44
C LEU A 147 -0.56 1.54 -9.74
N MET A 148 0.64 1.92 -9.31
CA MET A 148 1.43 1.09 -8.41
C MET A 148 0.66 0.87 -7.11
N SER A 149 0.49 -0.38 -6.72
CA SER A 149 -0.37 -0.79 -5.62
C SER A 149 0.31 -1.89 -4.78
N LEU A 150 -0.38 -2.39 -3.78
CA LEU A 150 0.05 -3.51 -2.97
C LEU A 150 -0.96 -4.66 -3.08
N GLU A 151 -0.48 -5.89 -2.90
CA GLU A 151 -1.37 -7.07 -2.95
C GLU A 151 -2.50 -7.01 -1.90
N CYS A 152 -2.26 -6.41 -0.74
CA CYS A 152 -3.29 -6.24 0.30
C CYS A 152 -4.38 -5.24 -0.08
N TRP A 153 -4.21 -4.45 -1.13
CA TRP A 153 -5.18 -3.47 -1.62
C TRP A 153 -6.04 -3.99 -2.78
N GLY A 154 -6.02 -5.29 -3.03
CA GLY A 154 -6.76 -5.90 -4.13
C GLY A 154 -8.27 -5.66 -4.13
N GLU A 155 -8.86 -5.42 -2.96
CA GLU A 155 -10.31 -5.21 -2.78
C GLU A 155 -10.66 -3.77 -2.34
N VAL A 156 -9.70 -2.84 -2.37
CA VAL A 156 -9.88 -1.47 -1.89
C VAL A 156 -10.88 -0.67 -2.74
N HIS A 157 -10.87 -0.89 -4.04
CA HIS A 157 -11.74 -0.15 -4.96
C HIS A 157 -12.48 -1.09 -5.92
N PRO A 158 -13.84 -1.02 -6.00
CA PRO A 158 -14.63 -1.97 -6.76
C PRO A 158 -14.41 -1.93 -8.28
N ALA A 159 -14.00 -0.79 -8.82
CA ALA A 159 -13.73 -0.64 -10.25
C ALA A 159 -12.30 -1.03 -10.66
N LEU A 160 -11.44 -1.42 -9.72
CA LEU A 160 -10.06 -1.79 -10.00
C LEU A 160 -9.83 -3.31 -9.90
N VAL A 161 -8.78 -3.76 -10.56
CA VAL A 161 -8.17 -5.09 -10.42
C VAL A 161 -6.70 -4.87 -10.10
N THR A 162 -6.24 -5.48 -9.02
CA THR A 162 -4.82 -5.47 -8.64
C THR A 162 -4.14 -6.72 -9.16
N LEU A 163 -3.12 -6.54 -9.97
CA LEU A 163 -2.40 -7.61 -10.66
C LEU A 163 -0.97 -7.72 -10.13
N PRO A 164 -0.48 -8.93 -9.83
CA PRO A 164 0.91 -9.15 -9.53
C PRO A 164 1.78 -8.82 -10.74
N VAL A 165 2.97 -8.32 -10.50
CA VAL A 165 3.97 -8.04 -11.55
C VAL A 165 5.16 -8.96 -11.37
N ASP A 166 5.81 -9.35 -12.47
CA ASP A 166 7.00 -10.20 -12.47
C ASP A 166 8.25 -9.40 -12.11
N TRP A 167 8.29 -8.95 -10.87
CA TRP A 167 9.42 -8.27 -10.25
C TRP A 167 9.56 -8.68 -8.77
N PRO A 168 10.76 -8.53 -8.16
CA PRO A 168 11.00 -9.04 -6.81
C PRO A 168 10.69 -8.03 -5.69
N PHE A 169 9.90 -7.00 -5.96
CA PHE A 169 9.73 -5.89 -5.02
C PHE A 169 8.63 -6.15 -3.99
N THR A 170 9.01 -5.97 -2.74
CA THR A 170 8.10 -6.09 -1.59
C THR A 170 8.29 -4.89 -0.65
N ILE A 171 7.29 -4.64 0.17
CA ILE A 171 7.31 -3.66 1.26
C ILE A 171 7.02 -4.39 2.58
N PRO A 172 7.74 -4.10 3.68
CA PRO A 172 7.41 -4.68 4.98
C PRO A 172 6.06 -4.18 5.47
N TYR A 173 5.32 -5.03 6.18
CA TYR A 173 4.18 -4.62 6.98
C TYR A 173 4.34 -5.12 8.41
N GLY A 174 3.75 -4.42 9.36
CA GLY A 174 3.88 -4.78 10.75
C GLY A 174 3.16 -3.83 11.69
N ILE A 175 3.57 -3.91 12.94
CA ILE A 175 3.05 -3.12 14.05
C ILE A 175 3.97 -1.96 14.32
N LEU A 176 3.42 -0.74 14.35
CA LEU A 176 4.07 0.48 14.82
C LEU A 176 3.59 0.74 16.26
N TYR A 177 4.50 1.03 17.22
CA TYR A 177 4.22 1.19 18.65
C TYR A 177 5.21 2.10 19.34
#